data_ee2e913512ec0b7731d8d8b526b674f0
#
_entry.id   ee2e913512ec0b7731d8d8b526b674f0
#
_cell.length_a   1.000
_cell.length_b   1.000
_cell.length_c   1.000
_cell.angle_alpha   90.00
_cell.angle_beta   90.00
_cell.angle_gamma   90.00
#
_symmetry.space_group_name_H-M   'P 1'
#
loop_
_entity.id
_entity.type
_entity.pdbx_description
1 polymer ?
#
loop_
_entity_poly.entity_id
_entity_poly.type
_entity_poly.pdbx_seq_one_letter_code
_entity_poly.pdbx_strand_id
1 'polypeptide(L)'
;MYLDSLDPDHSLFLSSEVSEYKNKYGSNFGSSLKAGNLTGPFAIHAQYRERLKQFYEFMLAELKKPQNLQQKGVYLDIDREKAPYFQTSAEQQAHWQRMLVSQLINLTISKEEEQAKQKALKADPSLANGQDLTGPEDLTPVQTLTKRYTRQLERIGRVKSDDVLDKTLNAMLATYDPHS
;
A
#
# COMPACT_ATOMS: atom_id res chain seq x y z
N MET A 1 9.96 -0.68 14.90
CA MET A 1 8.83 -0.86 15.86
C MET A 1 7.66 -1.57 15.19
N TYR A 2 6.69 -2.15 15.95
CA TYR A 2 5.53 -2.85 15.36
C TYR A 2 4.69 -1.96 14.42
N LEU A 3 4.55 -0.68 14.75
CA LEU A 3 3.87 0.30 13.86
C LEU A 3 4.59 0.44 12.53
N ASP A 4 5.92 0.54 12.52
CA ASP A 4 6.70 0.72 11.29
C ASP A 4 6.66 -0.55 10.41
N SER A 5 6.50 -1.74 11.02
CA SER A 5 6.31 -2.99 10.25
C SER A 5 4.94 -3.09 9.58
N LEU A 6 3.93 -2.37 10.08
CA LEU A 6 2.60 -2.29 9.47
C LEU A 6 2.50 -1.17 8.43
N ASP A 7 3.17 -0.05 8.67
CA ASP A 7 3.13 1.16 7.84
C ASP A 7 4.55 1.70 7.62
N PRO A 8 5.39 0.98 6.83
CA PRO A 8 6.79 1.35 6.63
C PRO A 8 6.95 2.70 5.95
N ASP A 9 6.01 3.09 5.09
CA ASP A 9 6.03 4.37 4.36
C ASP A 9 5.38 5.52 5.15
N HIS A 10 4.96 5.30 6.39
CA HIS A 10 4.28 6.28 7.23
C HIS A 10 3.13 7.00 6.52
N SER A 11 2.35 6.24 5.76
CA SER A 11 1.30 6.75 4.87
C SER A 11 -0.13 6.44 5.31
N LEU A 12 -0.30 5.52 6.27
CA LEU A 12 -1.61 5.04 6.71
C LEU A 12 -2.02 5.60 8.07
N PHE A 13 -1.11 5.59 9.07
CA PHE A 13 -1.40 6.18 10.37
C PHE A 13 -1.24 7.69 10.37
N LEU A 14 -1.97 8.36 11.27
CA LEU A 14 -1.72 9.75 11.60
C LEU A 14 -0.74 9.85 12.78
N SER A 15 -0.01 10.96 12.85
CA SER A 15 0.94 11.26 13.93
C SER A 15 0.30 11.20 15.32
N SER A 16 -0.95 11.64 15.46
CA SER A 16 -1.72 11.59 16.70
C SER A 16 -1.97 10.15 17.16
N GLU A 17 -2.32 9.25 16.25
CA GLU A 17 -2.56 7.83 16.56
C GLU A 17 -1.27 7.12 16.99
N VAL A 18 -0.19 7.38 16.25
CA VAL A 18 1.13 6.83 16.60
C VAL A 18 1.57 7.29 17.98
N SER A 19 1.35 8.57 18.31
CA SER A 19 1.67 9.12 19.63
C SER A 19 0.81 8.49 20.72
N GLU A 20 -0.49 8.30 20.49
CA GLU A 20 -1.38 7.62 21.42
C GLU A 20 -0.92 6.20 21.71
N TYR A 21 -0.59 5.42 20.67
CA TYR A 21 -0.13 4.04 20.85
C TYR A 21 1.25 3.95 21.53
N LYS A 22 2.17 4.87 21.22
CA LYS A 22 3.45 4.97 21.92
C LYS A 22 3.27 5.26 23.40
N ASN A 23 2.37 6.17 23.76
CA ASN A 23 2.08 6.50 25.14
C ASN A 23 1.39 5.35 25.88
N LYS A 24 0.42 4.71 25.24
CA LYS A 24 -0.40 3.67 25.87
C LYS A 24 0.32 2.34 26.02
N TYR A 25 1.14 1.96 25.05
CA TYR A 25 1.74 0.63 24.97
C TYR A 25 3.28 0.65 24.96
N GLY A 26 3.92 1.76 24.58
CA GLY A 26 5.35 1.79 24.26
C GLY A 26 6.27 1.34 25.37
N SER A 27 6.05 1.77 26.60
CA SER A 27 6.92 1.43 27.75
C SER A 27 6.86 -0.05 28.15
N ASN A 28 5.71 -0.72 27.93
CA ASN A 28 5.46 -2.08 28.39
C ASN A 28 5.20 -3.08 27.25
N PHE A 29 5.36 -2.67 25.99
CA PHE A 29 5.01 -3.49 24.84
C PHE A 29 5.70 -4.86 24.86
N GLY A 30 7.03 -4.88 25.00
CA GLY A 30 7.82 -6.11 25.02
C GLY A 30 7.54 -7.00 26.23
N SER A 31 7.37 -6.44 27.44
CA SER A 31 7.04 -7.21 28.65
C SER A 31 5.61 -7.76 28.60
N SER A 32 4.66 -6.97 28.09
CA SER A 32 3.27 -7.44 27.88
C SER A 32 3.22 -8.62 26.93
N LEU A 33 3.96 -8.57 25.82
CA LEU A 33 4.03 -9.66 24.85
C LEU A 33 4.66 -10.92 25.46
N LYS A 34 5.76 -10.79 26.22
CA LYS A 34 6.38 -11.92 26.95
C LYS A 34 5.41 -12.55 27.96
N ALA A 35 4.51 -11.76 28.53
CA ALA A 35 3.46 -12.24 29.42
C ALA A 35 2.21 -12.78 28.68
N GLY A 36 2.24 -12.86 27.34
CA GLY A 36 1.11 -13.32 26.53
C GLY A 36 -0.01 -12.29 26.36
N ASN A 37 0.22 -11.03 26.76
CA ASN A 37 -0.79 -9.97 26.60
C ASN A 37 -0.70 -9.35 25.19
N LEU A 38 -1.66 -9.68 24.35
CA LEU A 38 -1.75 -9.24 22.96
C LEU A 38 -2.69 -8.05 22.75
N THR A 39 -3.19 -7.42 23.80
CA THR A 39 -4.17 -6.30 23.71
C THR A 39 -3.63 -5.14 22.87
N GLY A 40 -2.36 -4.74 23.06
CA GLY A 40 -1.72 -3.68 22.30
C GLY A 40 -1.62 -4.01 20.80
N PRO A 41 -0.99 -5.13 20.42
CA PRO A 41 -0.92 -5.58 19.04
C PRO A 41 -2.27 -5.66 18.33
N PHE A 42 -3.29 -6.25 18.97
CA PHE A 42 -4.63 -6.35 18.39
C PHE A 42 -5.28 -4.98 18.19
N ALA A 43 -5.15 -4.06 19.15
CA ALA A 43 -5.68 -2.70 19.03
C ALA A 43 -5.02 -1.93 17.86
N ILE A 44 -3.69 -1.99 17.77
CA ILE A 44 -2.93 -1.35 16.69
C ILE A 44 -3.30 -1.96 15.32
N HIS A 45 -3.40 -3.31 15.25
CA HIS A 45 -3.76 -3.97 14.01
C HIS A 45 -5.21 -3.69 13.58
N ALA A 46 -6.15 -3.56 14.52
CA ALA A 46 -7.52 -3.18 14.22
C ALA A 46 -7.57 -1.79 13.58
N GLN A 47 -6.83 -0.83 14.12
CA GLN A 47 -6.71 0.51 13.54
C GLN A 47 -6.02 0.50 12.17
N TYR A 48 -4.95 -0.29 12.01
CA TYR A 48 -4.29 -0.49 10.73
C TYR A 48 -5.27 -0.97 9.64
N ARG A 49 -6.11 -1.97 9.97
CA ARG A 49 -7.14 -2.46 9.04
C ARG A 49 -8.15 -1.38 8.66
N GLU A 50 -8.57 -0.57 9.63
CA GLU A 50 -9.49 0.54 9.37
C GLU A 50 -8.84 1.59 8.47
N ARG A 51 -7.56 1.93 8.69
CA ARG A 51 -6.81 2.84 7.84
C ARG A 51 -6.60 2.30 6.42
N LEU A 52 -6.29 1.02 6.27
CA LEU A 52 -6.22 0.38 4.96
C LEU A 52 -7.55 0.42 4.21
N LYS A 53 -8.66 0.17 4.92
CA LYS A 53 -10.00 0.27 4.35
C LYS A 53 -10.27 1.69 3.85
N GLN A 54 -10.03 2.71 4.66
CA GLN A 54 -10.18 4.12 4.29
C GLN A 54 -9.31 4.48 3.09
N PHE A 55 -8.08 4.00 3.04
CA PHE A 55 -7.17 4.17 1.91
C PHE A 55 -7.78 3.62 0.61
N TYR A 56 -8.20 2.35 0.59
CA TYR A 56 -8.73 1.75 -0.64
C TYR A 56 -10.10 2.32 -1.03
N GLU A 57 -10.95 2.67 -0.07
CA GLU A 57 -12.22 3.36 -0.33
C GLU A 57 -11.97 4.74 -0.97
N PHE A 58 -11.00 5.50 -0.44
CA PHE A 58 -10.58 6.77 -1.02
C PHE A 58 -10.05 6.58 -2.45
N MET A 59 -9.15 5.64 -2.68
CA MET A 59 -8.59 5.36 -4.00
C MET A 59 -9.68 4.98 -5.02
N LEU A 60 -10.63 4.13 -4.62
CA LEU A 60 -11.76 3.75 -5.47
C LEU A 60 -12.71 4.92 -5.76
N ALA A 61 -12.90 5.81 -4.81
CA ALA A 61 -13.70 7.03 -5.01
C ALA A 61 -13.01 8.01 -5.97
N GLU A 62 -11.69 8.20 -5.82
CA GLU A 62 -10.90 9.06 -6.71
C GLU A 62 -10.83 8.51 -8.14
N LEU A 63 -10.74 7.19 -8.33
CA LEU A 63 -10.74 6.58 -9.67
C LEU A 63 -12.03 6.84 -10.48
N LYS A 64 -13.13 7.20 -9.82
CA LYS A 64 -14.38 7.59 -10.50
C LYS A 64 -14.36 9.01 -11.03
N LYS A 65 -13.40 9.82 -10.59
CA LYS A 65 -13.24 11.21 -11.02
C LYS A 65 -12.27 11.31 -12.21
N PRO A 66 -12.40 12.30 -13.08
CA PRO A 66 -11.42 12.55 -14.13
C PRO A 66 -10.06 12.90 -13.49
N GLN A 67 -9.00 12.22 -13.91
CA GLN A 67 -7.65 12.42 -13.41
C GLN A 67 -6.82 13.24 -14.41
N ASN A 68 -6.15 14.28 -13.91
CA ASN A 68 -5.21 15.06 -14.73
C ASN A 68 -3.80 14.43 -14.65
N LEU A 69 -3.47 13.59 -15.63
CA LEU A 69 -2.17 12.92 -15.71
C LEU A 69 -1.06 13.80 -16.27
N GLN A 70 -1.38 14.99 -16.76
CA GLN A 70 -0.40 15.94 -17.35
C GLN A 70 -0.02 17.08 -16.41
N GLN A 71 -0.43 17.02 -15.15
CA GLN A 71 -0.14 18.05 -14.17
C GLN A 71 1.37 18.13 -13.91
N LYS A 72 1.98 19.28 -14.21
CA LYS A 72 3.41 19.55 -13.96
C LYS A 72 3.63 20.11 -12.56
N GLY A 73 4.84 19.88 -12.01
CA GLY A 73 5.25 20.47 -10.72
C GLY A 73 4.64 19.78 -9.49
N VAL A 74 4.01 18.64 -9.66
CA VAL A 74 3.54 17.81 -8.54
C VAL A 74 4.53 16.67 -8.33
N TYR A 75 5.05 16.58 -7.12
CA TYR A 75 6.03 15.57 -6.75
C TYR A 75 5.42 14.58 -5.76
N LEU A 76 5.74 13.30 -5.95
CA LEU A 76 5.45 12.25 -5.01
C LEU A 76 6.75 11.91 -4.27
N ASP A 77 6.72 12.01 -2.96
CA ASP A 77 7.75 11.47 -2.10
C ASP A 77 7.55 9.95 -2.00
N ILE A 78 8.43 9.20 -2.66
CA ILE A 78 8.32 7.73 -2.78
C ILE A 78 8.99 7.05 -1.58
N ASP A 79 10.12 7.57 -1.11
CA ASP A 79 10.85 7.04 0.05
C ASP A 79 10.41 7.80 1.30
N ARG A 80 9.43 7.24 2.00
CA ARG A 80 8.89 7.83 3.23
C ARG A 80 9.25 7.08 4.50
N GLU A 81 10.11 6.08 4.44
CA GLU A 81 10.48 5.25 5.60
C GLU A 81 10.95 6.10 6.80
N LYS A 82 11.66 7.21 6.53
CA LYS A 82 12.14 8.14 7.55
C LYS A 82 11.32 9.44 7.65
N ALA A 83 10.30 9.60 6.82
CA ALA A 83 9.46 10.78 6.85
C ALA A 83 8.54 10.77 8.09
N PRO A 84 8.14 11.95 8.61
CA PRO A 84 7.15 12.00 9.68
C PRO A 84 5.79 11.48 9.20
N TYR A 85 5.02 10.92 10.14
CA TYR A 85 3.61 10.61 9.91
C TYR A 85 2.81 11.91 9.64
N PHE A 86 1.80 11.83 8.79
CA PHE A 86 0.96 12.98 8.48
C PHE A 86 0.23 13.49 9.71
N GLN A 87 0.15 14.81 9.84
CA GLN A 87 -0.53 15.46 10.97
C GLN A 87 -2.05 15.45 10.79
N THR A 88 -2.52 15.58 9.54
CA THR A 88 -3.93 15.68 9.20
C THR A 88 -4.35 14.67 8.14
N SER A 89 -5.63 14.30 8.16
CA SER A 89 -6.21 13.47 7.09
C SER A 89 -6.17 14.16 5.73
N ALA A 90 -6.22 15.49 5.69
CA ALA A 90 -6.13 16.24 4.42
C ALA A 90 -4.75 16.09 3.76
N GLU A 91 -3.66 16.23 4.52
CA GLU A 91 -2.30 15.98 4.02
C GLU A 91 -2.12 14.54 3.55
N GLN A 92 -2.62 13.59 4.32
CA GLN A 92 -2.59 12.17 4.01
C GLN A 92 -3.35 11.87 2.71
N GLN A 93 -4.57 12.35 2.56
CA GLN A 93 -5.37 12.16 1.34
C GLN A 93 -4.73 12.83 0.12
N ALA A 94 -4.12 14.01 0.28
CA ALA A 94 -3.37 14.67 -0.79
C ALA A 94 -2.16 13.82 -1.23
N HIS A 95 -1.50 13.14 -0.31
CA HIS A 95 -0.44 12.19 -0.64
C HIS A 95 -0.99 10.97 -1.38
N TRP A 96 -2.09 10.37 -0.91
CA TRP A 96 -2.75 9.23 -1.57
C TRP A 96 -3.20 9.57 -2.99
N GLN A 97 -3.71 10.78 -3.21
CA GLN A 97 -4.08 11.24 -4.55
C GLN A 97 -2.85 11.31 -5.48
N ARG A 98 -1.72 11.82 -5.00
CA ARG A 98 -0.46 11.81 -5.78
C ARG A 98 0.02 10.39 -6.08
N MET A 99 -0.08 9.47 -5.12
CA MET A 99 0.21 8.05 -5.34
C MET A 99 -0.69 7.46 -6.44
N LEU A 100 -1.99 7.75 -6.42
CA LEU A 100 -2.94 7.28 -7.43
C LEU A 100 -2.55 7.77 -8.82
N VAL A 101 -2.30 9.07 -8.96
CA VAL A 101 -1.88 9.68 -10.24
C VAL A 101 -0.57 9.04 -10.75
N SER A 102 0.42 8.85 -9.88
CA SER A 102 1.67 8.17 -10.23
C SER A 102 1.43 6.74 -10.74
N GLN A 103 0.59 5.97 -10.07
CA GLN A 103 0.26 4.61 -10.50
C GLN A 103 -0.48 4.59 -11.84
N LEU A 104 -1.40 5.53 -12.08
CA LEU A 104 -2.08 5.66 -13.37
C LEU A 104 -1.11 6.01 -14.49
N ILE A 105 -0.19 6.94 -14.26
CA ILE A 105 0.85 7.31 -15.24
C ILE A 105 1.70 6.09 -15.58
N ASN A 106 2.22 5.38 -14.59
CA ASN A 106 3.06 4.19 -14.81
C ASN A 106 2.32 3.10 -15.58
N LEU A 107 1.06 2.82 -15.27
CA LEU A 107 0.25 1.86 -16.01
C LEU A 107 -0.05 2.32 -17.43
N THR A 108 -0.24 3.61 -17.65
CA THR A 108 -0.46 4.16 -18.99
C THR A 108 0.78 3.99 -19.85
N ILE A 109 1.96 4.35 -19.34
CA ILE A 109 3.25 4.18 -20.03
C ILE A 109 3.49 2.71 -20.35
N SER A 110 3.35 1.81 -19.35
CA SER A 110 3.55 0.37 -19.56
C SER A 110 2.59 -0.19 -20.62
N LYS A 111 1.34 0.27 -20.66
CA LYS A 111 0.37 -0.15 -21.70
C LYS A 111 0.75 0.36 -23.08
N GLU A 112 1.20 1.60 -23.20
CA GLU A 112 1.67 2.17 -24.45
C GLU A 112 2.90 1.43 -25.00
N GLU A 113 3.87 1.10 -24.13
CA GLU A 113 5.04 0.30 -24.48
C GLU A 113 4.66 -1.11 -24.94
N GLU A 114 3.72 -1.76 -24.26
CA GLU A 114 3.21 -3.08 -24.63
C GLU A 114 2.53 -3.04 -26.01
N GLN A 115 1.67 -2.05 -26.24
CA GLN A 115 1.02 -1.86 -27.53
C GLN A 115 2.02 -1.58 -28.66
N ALA A 116 3.07 -0.80 -28.39
CA ALA A 116 4.14 -0.54 -29.36
C ALA A 116 4.90 -1.84 -29.70
N LYS A 117 5.24 -2.65 -28.69
CA LYS A 117 5.86 -3.98 -28.88
C LYS A 117 4.98 -4.91 -29.73
N GLN A 118 3.69 -5.00 -29.40
CA GLN A 118 2.76 -5.83 -30.16
C GLN A 118 2.61 -5.38 -31.62
N LYS A 119 2.60 -4.08 -31.87
CA LYS A 119 2.59 -3.54 -33.24
C LYS A 119 3.88 -3.89 -34.00
N ALA A 120 5.05 -3.79 -33.35
CA ALA A 120 6.32 -4.16 -33.95
C ALA A 120 6.40 -5.65 -34.28
N LEU A 121 5.94 -6.53 -33.37
CA LEU A 121 5.88 -7.99 -33.57
C LEU A 121 4.90 -8.38 -34.70
N LYS A 122 3.78 -7.67 -34.85
CA LYS A 122 2.86 -7.89 -35.99
C LYS A 122 3.46 -7.45 -37.32
N ALA A 123 4.32 -6.44 -37.32
CA ALA A 123 5.01 -5.94 -38.51
C ALA A 123 6.18 -6.86 -38.93
N ASP A 124 6.88 -7.42 -37.97
CA ASP A 124 7.99 -8.36 -38.17
C ASP A 124 7.90 -9.57 -37.21
N PRO A 125 7.27 -10.67 -37.62
CA PRO A 125 7.12 -11.87 -36.79
C PRO A 125 8.44 -12.53 -36.39
N SER A 126 9.57 -12.23 -37.05
CA SER A 126 10.87 -12.77 -36.71
C SER A 126 11.41 -12.29 -35.35
N LEU A 127 10.83 -11.20 -34.84
CA LEU A 127 11.15 -10.63 -33.52
C LEU A 127 10.47 -11.39 -32.36
N ALA A 128 9.58 -12.31 -32.66
CA ALA A 128 8.77 -13.05 -31.67
C ALA A 128 9.51 -14.22 -31.01
N ASN A 129 10.67 -14.07 -30.47
CA ASN A 129 11.51 -15.08 -29.77
C ASN A 129 10.74 -16.05 -28.85
N GLY A 130 9.71 -16.76 -29.36
CA GLY A 130 8.92 -17.73 -28.59
C GLY A 130 8.06 -17.16 -27.46
N GLN A 131 7.85 -15.86 -27.41
CA GLN A 131 6.96 -15.22 -26.42
C GLN A 131 5.50 -15.47 -26.79
N ASP A 132 4.75 -15.99 -25.81
CA ASP A 132 3.31 -16.20 -25.91
C ASP A 132 2.60 -14.85 -26.13
N LEU A 133 1.91 -14.72 -27.26
CA LEU A 133 1.21 -13.51 -27.66
C LEU A 133 -0.16 -13.34 -26.96
N THR A 134 -0.50 -14.20 -26.01
CA THR A 134 -1.68 -14.01 -25.15
C THR A 134 -1.40 -12.93 -24.13
N GLY A 135 -1.59 -11.68 -24.55
CA GLY A 135 -1.45 -10.53 -23.67
C GLY A 135 -2.48 -10.54 -22.53
N PRO A 136 -2.17 -9.91 -21.39
CA PRO A 136 -3.14 -9.76 -20.30
C PRO A 136 -4.42 -9.06 -20.79
N GLU A 137 -5.53 -9.31 -20.08
CA GLU A 137 -6.83 -8.66 -20.33
C GLU A 137 -6.65 -7.19 -20.75
N ASP A 138 -7.27 -6.77 -21.84
CA ASP A 138 -7.14 -5.40 -22.38
C ASP A 138 -7.85 -4.35 -21.49
N LEU A 139 -7.50 -4.35 -20.22
CA LEU A 139 -8.04 -3.43 -19.23
C LEU A 139 -7.39 -2.05 -19.38
N THR A 140 -8.17 -1.00 -19.18
CA THR A 140 -7.62 0.35 -19.03
C THR A 140 -6.85 0.46 -17.71
N PRO A 141 -5.89 1.43 -17.55
CA PRO A 141 -5.22 1.69 -16.28
C PRO A 141 -6.18 1.86 -15.11
N VAL A 142 -7.29 2.58 -15.32
CA VAL A 142 -8.35 2.78 -14.31
C VAL A 142 -9.02 1.45 -13.94
N GLN A 143 -9.38 0.63 -14.91
CA GLN A 143 -9.98 -0.69 -14.66
C GLN A 143 -9.01 -1.62 -13.91
N THR A 144 -7.74 -1.59 -14.27
CA THR A 144 -6.68 -2.37 -13.60
C THR A 144 -6.56 -1.99 -12.13
N LEU A 145 -6.47 -0.70 -11.81
CA LEU A 145 -6.42 -0.24 -10.41
C LEU A 145 -7.72 -0.51 -9.67
N THR A 146 -8.88 -0.31 -10.31
CA THR A 146 -10.18 -0.62 -9.69
C THR A 146 -10.24 -2.09 -9.28
N LYS A 147 -9.90 -3.01 -10.19
CA LYS A 147 -9.86 -4.47 -9.92
C LYS A 147 -8.88 -4.80 -8.78
N ARG A 148 -7.68 -4.17 -8.79
CA ARG A 148 -6.65 -4.36 -7.76
C ARG A 148 -7.13 -3.90 -6.39
N TYR A 149 -7.63 -2.67 -6.27
CA TYR A 149 -8.06 -2.09 -5.00
C TYR A 149 -9.31 -2.76 -4.44
N THR A 150 -10.27 -3.12 -5.28
CA THR A 150 -11.43 -3.91 -4.85
C THR A 150 -11.02 -5.24 -4.22
N ARG A 151 -10.11 -5.98 -4.86
CA ARG A 151 -9.58 -7.23 -4.30
C ARG A 151 -8.85 -7.03 -2.96
N GLN A 152 -8.07 -5.94 -2.83
CA GLN A 152 -7.40 -5.65 -1.57
C GLN A 152 -8.39 -5.31 -0.46
N LEU A 153 -9.42 -4.53 -0.76
CA LEU A 153 -10.48 -4.20 0.18
C LEU A 153 -11.22 -5.46 0.67
N GLU A 154 -11.55 -6.39 -0.24
CA GLU A 154 -12.14 -7.69 0.12
C GLU A 154 -11.21 -8.52 1.02
N ARG A 155 -9.91 -8.51 0.77
CA ARG A 155 -8.92 -9.24 1.60
C ARG A 155 -8.86 -8.72 3.02
N ILE A 156 -8.97 -7.40 3.24
CA ILE A 156 -8.98 -6.79 4.57
C ILE A 156 -10.09 -7.41 5.43
N GLY A 157 -11.26 -7.67 4.85
CA GLY A 157 -12.38 -8.29 5.55
C GLY A 157 -12.15 -9.75 5.98
N ARG A 158 -11.15 -10.43 5.39
CA ARG A 158 -10.89 -11.88 5.60
C ARG A 158 -9.73 -12.17 6.56
N VAL A 159 -9.03 -11.14 7.05
CA VAL A 159 -7.88 -11.33 7.98
C VAL A 159 -8.36 -11.93 9.29
N LYS A 160 -7.75 -13.05 9.67
CA LYS A 160 -8.04 -13.79 10.92
C LYS A 160 -7.15 -13.33 12.08
N SER A 161 -7.53 -13.68 13.30
CA SER A 161 -6.74 -13.39 14.50
C SER A 161 -5.33 -13.98 14.44
N ASP A 162 -5.20 -15.17 13.85
CA ASP A 162 -3.92 -15.86 13.70
C ASP A 162 -2.93 -15.09 12.83
N ASP A 163 -3.41 -14.44 11.74
CA ASP A 163 -2.59 -13.60 10.88
C ASP A 163 -2.04 -12.36 11.64
N VAL A 164 -2.80 -11.85 12.62
CA VAL A 164 -2.36 -10.74 13.48
C VAL A 164 -1.26 -11.20 14.43
N LEU A 165 -1.43 -12.40 15.00
CA LEU A 165 -0.45 -13.00 15.90
C LEU A 165 0.87 -13.25 15.17
N ASP A 166 0.82 -13.86 13.98
CA ASP A 166 2.00 -14.15 13.18
C ASP A 166 2.77 -12.86 12.82
N LYS A 167 2.07 -11.81 12.39
CA LYS A 167 2.71 -10.52 12.09
C LYS A 167 3.35 -9.90 13.34
N THR A 168 2.69 -10.00 14.49
CA THR A 168 3.20 -9.49 15.75
C THR A 168 4.46 -10.23 16.18
N LEU A 169 4.45 -11.56 16.10
CA LEU A 169 5.60 -12.41 16.44
C LEU A 169 6.79 -12.15 15.49
N ASN A 170 6.53 -12.04 14.19
CA ASN A 170 7.58 -11.75 13.20
C ASN A 170 8.21 -10.36 13.44
N ALA A 171 7.40 -9.35 13.74
CA ALA A 171 7.91 -8.02 14.08
C ALA A 171 8.74 -8.01 15.38
N MET A 172 8.41 -8.87 16.35
CA MET A 172 9.22 -9.07 17.53
C MET A 172 10.54 -9.76 17.22
N LEU A 173 10.51 -10.85 16.47
CA LEU A 173 11.72 -11.59 16.11
C LEU A 173 12.72 -10.70 15.37
N ALA A 174 12.25 -9.87 14.43
CA ALA A 174 13.08 -8.89 13.72
C ALA A 174 13.73 -7.83 14.65
N THR A 175 13.16 -7.58 15.84
CA THR A 175 13.75 -6.66 16.85
C THR A 175 14.80 -7.34 17.73
N TYR A 176 14.74 -8.68 17.88
CA TYR A 176 15.68 -9.45 18.73
C TYR A 176 16.84 -10.06 17.95
N ASP A 177 16.69 -10.26 16.65
CA ASP A 177 17.74 -10.77 15.76
C ASP A 177 17.96 -9.82 14.58
N PRO A 178 18.86 -8.82 14.72
CA PRO A 178 19.16 -7.87 13.65
C PRO A 178 19.96 -8.49 12.49
N HIS A 179 20.25 -9.80 12.52
CA HIS A 179 21.05 -10.52 11.51
C HIS A 179 20.26 -11.56 10.72
N SER A 180 18.94 -11.66 10.89
CA SER A 180 18.08 -12.55 10.11
C SER A 180 17.34 -11.83 8.98
#